data_2b8655f679e122e034a9a2f61eca7948
#
_entry.id   2b8655f679e122e034a9a2f61eca7948
#
_cell.length_a   1.000
_cell.length_b   1.000
_cell.length_c   1.000
_cell.angle_alpha   90.00
_cell.angle_beta   90.00
_cell.angle_gamma   90.00
#
_symmetry.space_group_name_H-M   'P 1'
#
loop_
_entity.id
_entity.type
_entity.pdbx_description
1 polymer ?
#
loop_
_entity_poly.entity_id
_entity_poly.type
_entity_poly.pdbx_seq_one_letter_code
_entity_poly.pdbx_strand_id
1 'polypeptide(L)'
;MKRTSFSLAACAVTWSLLATGVASAQTVQAGSVAQAAPAPAQAAAGSATASRLDDILARRTLRICTTGDYKPYSFLRPDGQFEGIDIDLAESLAKSLGVKAEYVKTSWSNLMNDFVAKCDVAVGGVSTTLDRQKRAFFTAPYMEDGKTPIVRCGDVDKYQTVAQIDQPKVRTIVNPGGTNERFAKQFFPHSQLIEYPDNVTIFKQILDGHADVMVTDASETLLQQKLNPGLCSVHPDRPFQFGEKAYLLPRGDVAWQQYVDQWLHLARSTGEFQAVVDKWLK
;
A
#
# COMPACT_ATOMS: atom_id res chain seq x y z
N MET A 1 23.73 42.66 -3.75
CA MET A 1 24.98 42.87 -2.98
C MET A 1 24.64 42.89 -1.51
N LYS A 2 25.00 41.84 -0.74
CA LYS A 2 25.37 41.83 0.66
C LYS A 2 25.68 40.39 1.04
N ARG A 3 26.98 40.09 1.11
CA ARG A 3 27.55 38.82 1.62
C ARG A 3 27.62 38.97 3.15
N THR A 4 27.19 37.97 3.87
CA THR A 4 27.47 37.82 5.31
C THR A 4 28.25 36.53 5.51
N SER A 5 29.51 36.72 5.89
CA SER A 5 30.43 35.63 6.30
C SER A 5 30.10 35.21 7.74
N PHE A 6 30.14 33.90 8.00
CA PHE A 6 30.16 33.39 9.37
C PHE A 6 31.48 32.65 9.61
N SER A 7 32.15 33.10 10.68
CA SER A 7 33.44 32.61 11.15
C SER A 7 33.34 31.30 11.91
N LEU A 8 34.32 30.41 11.64
CA LEU A 8 34.61 29.22 12.45
C LEU A 8 35.30 29.64 13.76
N ALA A 9 34.82 29.13 14.88
CA ALA A 9 35.53 29.11 16.15
C ALA A 9 35.98 27.69 16.47
N ALA A 10 37.31 27.50 16.52
CA ALA A 10 37.96 26.26 16.93
C ALA A 10 38.18 26.30 18.46
N CYS A 11 37.72 25.30 19.20
CA CYS A 11 38.07 25.05 20.59
C CYS A 11 39.08 23.88 20.64
N ALA A 12 40.28 24.23 21.03
CA ALA A 12 41.33 23.27 21.41
C ALA A 12 41.18 22.92 22.90
N VAL A 13 41.17 21.66 23.23
CA VAL A 13 41.24 21.16 24.61
C VAL A 13 42.58 20.45 24.80
N THR A 14 43.38 21.00 25.68
CA THR A 14 44.69 20.55 26.07
C THR A 14 44.61 19.39 27.06
N TRP A 15 45.42 18.38 26.79
CA TRP A 15 45.69 17.27 27.71
C TRP A 15 46.82 17.65 28.69
N SER A 16 46.58 17.46 29.99
CA SER A 16 47.64 17.50 31.03
C SER A 16 47.88 16.09 31.57
N LEU A 17 49.09 15.62 31.37
CA LEU A 17 49.67 14.45 31.99
C LEU A 17 50.14 14.77 33.40
N LEU A 18 49.85 13.93 34.38
CA LEU A 18 50.58 13.85 35.65
C LEU A 18 50.78 12.36 36.03
N ALA A 19 52.02 11.93 36.02
CA ALA A 19 52.52 10.70 36.51
C ALA A 19 53.09 10.86 37.95
N THR A 20 52.89 9.93 38.80
CA THR A 20 53.75 9.46 39.93
C THR A 20 52.94 8.33 40.60
N GLY A 21 53.37 7.12 40.75
CA GLY A 21 54.55 6.60 41.33
C GLY A 21 54.17 5.67 42.46
N VAL A 22 54.82 4.59 42.60
CA VAL A 22 55.20 3.73 43.73
C VAL A 22 54.84 2.27 43.52
N ALA A 23 55.91 1.51 43.33
CA ALA A 23 55.94 0.06 43.28
C ALA A 23 55.77 -0.54 44.71
N SER A 24 54.97 -1.56 44.79
CA SER A 24 55.01 -2.53 45.93
C SER A 24 54.99 -3.94 45.34
N ALA A 25 56.11 -4.62 45.47
CA ALA A 25 56.26 -6.02 45.10
C ALA A 25 55.53 -6.88 46.16
N GLN A 26 54.55 -7.65 45.74
CA GLN A 26 54.04 -8.82 46.50
C GLN A 26 54.24 -10.05 45.65
N THR A 27 55.07 -10.95 46.16
CA THR A 27 55.24 -12.31 45.68
C THR A 27 54.00 -13.12 45.97
N VAL A 28 53.31 -13.58 44.92
CA VAL A 28 52.20 -14.53 45.02
C VAL A 28 52.60 -15.83 44.34
N GLN A 29 52.49 -16.90 45.08
CA GLN A 29 52.73 -18.30 44.72
C GLN A 29 51.98 -18.69 43.42
N ALA A 30 52.67 -19.43 42.58
CA ALA A 30 52.12 -20.08 41.37
C ALA A 30 51.14 -21.18 41.79
N GLY A 31 49.87 -20.84 41.75
CA GLY A 31 48.76 -21.82 41.70
C GLY A 31 48.45 -22.14 40.25
N SER A 32 48.71 -23.37 39.83
CA SER A 32 48.35 -23.88 38.50
C SER A 32 46.82 -23.88 38.39
N VAL A 33 46.29 -22.87 37.70
CA VAL A 33 44.86 -22.85 37.30
C VAL A 33 44.81 -23.47 35.92
N ALA A 34 44.26 -24.69 35.83
CA ALA A 34 43.92 -25.30 34.54
C ALA A 34 42.95 -24.37 33.78
N GLN A 35 43.42 -23.75 32.73
CA GLN A 35 42.63 -22.90 31.83
C GLN A 35 41.72 -23.82 31.03
N ALA A 36 40.42 -23.90 31.43
CA ALA A 36 39.43 -24.54 30.62
C ALA A 36 39.29 -23.79 29.33
N ALA A 37 39.56 -24.44 28.19
CA ALA A 37 39.35 -23.91 26.88
C ALA A 37 37.89 -23.45 26.74
N PRO A 38 37.61 -22.26 26.16
CA PRO A 38 36.24 -21.86 25.92
C PRO A 38 35.58 -22.86 24.96
N ALA A 39 34.47 -23.44 25.34
CA ALA A 39 33.65 -24.24 24.46
C ALA A 39 33.29 -23.41 23.23
N PRO A 40 33.30 -23.99 22.02
CA PRO A 40 32.89 -23.25 20.81
C PRO A 40 31.45 -22.78 21.04
N ALA A 41 31.23 -21.48 21.00
CA ALA A 41 29.91 -20.89 20.97
C ALA A 41 29.19 -21.48 19.74
N GLN A 42 28.30 -22.45 19.98
CA GLN A 42 27.35 -22.86 18.97
C GLN A 42 26.53 -21.62 18.63
N ALA A 43 26.84 -21.00 17.50
CA ALA A 43 25.94 -20.05 16.89
C ALA A 43 24.60 -20.75 16.77
N ALA A 44 23.62 -20.30 17.56
CA ALA A 44 22.25 -20.73 17.41
C ALA A 44 21.89 -20.40 15.96
N ALA A 45 21.85 -21.42 15.11
CA ALA A 45 21.23 -21.32 13.79
C ALA A 45 19.79 -20.92 14.10
N GLY A 46 19.50 -19.63 14.01
CA GLY A 46 18.14 -19.13 14.07
C GLY A 46 17.36 -19.93 13.04
N SER A 47 16.37 -20.69 13.49
CA SER A 47 15.45 -21.38 12.61
C SER A 47 14.93 -20.32 11.66
N ALA A 48 15.31 -20.41 10.36
CA ALA A 48 14.77 -19.55 9.32
C ALA A 48 13.25 -19.65 9.45
N THR A 49 12.58 -18.57 9.82
CA THR A 49 11.12 -18.54 9.85
C THR A 49 10.67 -18.85 8.43
N ALA A 50 9.88 -19.93 8.27
CA ALA A 50 9.37 -20.34 6.96
C ALA A 50 8.69 -19.14 6.28
N SER A 51 9.17 -18.81 5.08
CA SER A 51 8.65 -17.70 4.31
C SER A 51 7.51 -18.18 3.40
N ARG A 52 6.55 -17.33 3.16
CA ARG A 52 5.52 -17.56 2.17
C ARG A 52 6.10 -17.79 0.77
N LEU A 53 7.26 -17.20 0.49
CA LEU A 53 8.00 -17.44 -0.76
C LEU A 53 8.31 -18.93 -0.95
N ASP A 54 8.83 -19.60 0.09
CA ASP A 54 9.14 -21.03 0.02
C ASP A 54 7.87 -21.88 -0.18
N ASP A 55 6.79 -21.54 0.51
CA ASP A 55 5.49 -22.21 0.36
C ASP A 55 4.93 -22.07 -1.08
N ILE A 56 5.04 -20.86 -1.67
CA ILE A 56 4.60 -20.59 -3.04
C ILE A 56 5.39 -21.43 -4.04
N LEU A 57 6.70 -21.46 -3.91
CA LEU A 57 7.58 -22.23 -4.78
C LEU A 57 7.32 -23.73 -4.67
N ALA A 58 7.14 -24.24 -3.44
CA ALA A 58 6.86 -25.67 -3.19
C ALA A 58 5.53 -26.10 -3.78
N ARG A 59 4.44 -25.35 -3.60
CA ARG A 59 3.10 -25.69 -4.14
C ARG A 59 2.89 -25.27 -5.58
N ARG A 60 3.83 -24.48 -6.16
CA ARG A 60 3.79 -23.95 -7.54
C ARG A 60 2.55 -23.10 -7.85
N THR A 61 2.06 -22.38 -6.86
CA THR A 61 0.84 -21.56 -6.99
C THR A 61 0.96 -20.30 -6.13
N LEU A 62 0.68 -19.14 -6.73
CA LEU A 62 0.54 -17.85 -6.05
C LEU A 62 -0.95 -17.56 -5.84
N ARG A 63 -1.42 -17.51 -4.59
CA ARG A 63 -2.81 -17.18 -4.24
C ARG A 63 -2.98 -15.68 -4.10
N ILE A 64 -3.87 -15.12 -4.89
CA ILE A 64 -4.04 -13.68 -5.06
C ILE A 64 -5.44 -13.28 -4.67
N CYS A 65 -5.60 -12.55 -3.56
CA CYS A 65 -6.88 -11.95 -3.21
C CYS A 65 -7.13 -10.68 -4.03
N THR A 66 -8.34 -10.56 -4.60
CA THR A 66 -8.78 -9.35 -5.30
C THR A 66 -10.30 -9.22 -5.26
N THR A 67 -10.81 -7.98 -5.33
CA THR A 67 -12.27 -7.73 -5.25
C THR A 67 -12.97 -7.92 -6.60
N GLY A 68 -12.29 -7.61 -7.70
CA GLY A 68 -12.83 -7.73 -9.05
C GLY A 68 -13.95 -6.74 -9.39
N ASP A 69 -14.03 -5.63 -8.69
CA ASP A 69 -15.04 -4.60 -8.84
C ASP A 69 -14.48 -3.17 -8.93
N TYR A 70 -13.16 -3.06 -9.19
CA TYR A 70 -12.45 -1.78 -9.11
C TYR A 70 -11.57 -1.52 -10.34
N LYS A 71 -12.19 -1.05 -11.43
CA LYS A 71 -11.46 -0.59 -12.63
C LYS A 71 -10.65 0.69 -12.33
N PRO A 72 -9.45 0.84 -12.89
CA PRO A 72 -8.77 -0.01 -13.88
C PRO A 72 -7.92 -1.14 -13.26
N TYR A 73 -7.90 -1.29 -11.93
CA TYR A 73 -6.98 -2.19 -11.21
C TYR A 73 -7.39 -3.65 -11.28
N SER A 74 -8.67 -3.95 -11.02
CA SER A 74 -9.20 -5.31 -10.98
C SER A 74 -10.67 -5.31 -11.35
N PHE A 75 -11.04 -6.14 -12.33
CA PHE A 75 -12.41 -6.33 -12.76
C PHE A 75 -12.67 -7.82 -13.06
N LEU A 76 -13.75 -8.36 -12.51
CA LEU A 76 -14.23 -9.70 -12.79
C LEU A 76 -15.20 -9.65 -13.96
N ARG A 77 -14.82 -10.22 -15.08
CA ARG A 77 -15.63 -10.29 -16.30
C ARG A 77 -16.79 -11.28 -16.13
N PRO A 78 -17.84 -11.16 -16.96
CA PRO A 78 -18.96 -12.13 -16.96
C PRO A 78 -18.56 -13.57 -17.26
N ASP A 79 -17.43 -13.79 -17.96
CA ASP A 79 -16.88 -15.12 -18.26
C ASP A 79 -16.06 -15.71 -17.07
N GLY A 80 -15.99 -15.01 -15.94
CA GLY A 80 -15.29 -15.44 -14.74
C GLY A 80 -13.80 -15.12 -14.72
N GLN A 81 -13.25 -14.45 -15.74
CA GLN A 81 -11.85 -14.06 -15.78
C GLN A 81 -11.64 -12.68 -15.14
N PHE A 82 -10.53 -12.52 -14.43
CA PHE A 82 -10.11 -11.22 -13.95
C PHE A 82 -9.28 -10.48 -14.99
N GLU A 83 -9.42 -9.16 -15.02
CA GLU A 83 -8.65 -8.24 -15.86
C GLU A 83 -8.32 -6.95 -15.11
N GLY A 84 -7.30 -6.20 -15.55
CA GLY A 84 -6.92 -4.91 -14.99
C GLY A 84 -5.41 -4.78 -14.79
N ILE A 85 -4.98 -3.57 -14.40
CA ILE A 85 -3.56 -3.25 -14.15
C ILE A 85 -2.95 -4.25 -13.18
N ASP A 86 -3.58 -4.43 -12.02
CA ASP A 86 -3.01 -5.27 -10.96
C ASP A 86 -3.15 -6.77 -11.27
N ILE A 87 -4.06 -7.14 -12.15
CA ILE A 87 -4.17 -8.51 -12.63
C ILE A 87 -3.01 -8.83 -13.57
N ASP A 88 -2.75 -7.98 -14.58
CA ASP A 88 -1.62 -8.17 -15.48
C ASP A 88 -0.28 -8.19 -14.73
N LEU A 89 -0.12 -7.30 -13.74
CA LEU A 89 1.07 -7.27 -12.89
C LEU A 89 1.18 -8.49 -11.97
N ALA A 90 0.08 -9.01 -11.43
CA ALA A 90 0.09 -10.22 -10.63
C ALA A 90 0.44 -11.48 -11.46
N GLU A 91 0.00 -11.55 -12.73
CA GLU A 91 0.45 -12.58 -13.68
C GLU A 91 1.95 -12.49 -13.95
N SER A 92 2.51 -11.27 -14.08
CA SER A 92 3.95 -11.06 -14.22
C SER A 92 4.70 -11.52 -12.96
N LEU A 93 4.20 -11.21 -11.76
CA LEU A 93 4.77 -11.69 -10.51
C LEU A 93 4.76 -13.23 -10.46
N ALA A 94 3.64 -13.88 -10.78
CA ALA A 94 3.55 -15.33 -10.80
C ALA A 94 4.51 -15.95 -11.82
N LYS A 95 4.65 -15.33 -13.00
CA LYS A 95 5.61 -15.72 -14.02
C LYS A 95 7.06 -15.61 -13.54
N SER A 96 7.42 -14.56 -12.82
CA SER A 96 8.76 -14.38 -12.26
C SER A 96 9.14 -15.47 -11.27
N LEU A 97 8.14 -16.03 -10.57
CA LEU A 97 8.29 -17.17 -9.65
C LEU A 97 8.25 -18.54 -10.36
N GLY A 98 7.87 -18.59 -11.63
CA GLY A 98 7.66 -19.86 -12.35
C GLY A 98 6.45 -20.65 -11.83
N VAL A 99 5.43 -19.98 -11.30
CA VAL A 99 4.22 -20.60 -10.72
C VAL A 99 2.95 -20.12 -11.41
N LYS A 100 1.81 -20.76 -11.09
CA LYS A 100 0.50 -20.35 -11.58
C LYS A 100 -0.13 -19.32 -10.65
N ALA A 101 -0.83 -18.32 -11.21
CA ALA A 101 -1.70 -17.42 -10.47
C ALA A 101 -3.04 -18.13 -10.17
N GLU A 102 -3.52 -18.01 -8.93
CA GLU A 102 -4.83 -18.46 -8.48
C GLU A 102 -5.55 -17.31 -7.79
N TYR A 103 -6.66 -16.87 -8.37
CA TYR A 103 -7.39 -15.72 -7.85
C TYR A 103 -8.46 -16.14 -6.85
N VAL A 104 -8.45 -15.49 -5.70
CA VAL A 104 -9.45 -15.63 -4.63
C VAL A 104 -10.28 -14.35 -4.61
N LYS A 105 -11.52 -14.44 -5.09
CA LYS A 105 -12.47 -13.31 -5.04
C LYS A 105 -12.81 -12.98 -3.60
N THR A 106 -12.75 -11.70 -3.26
CA THR A 106 -13.18 -11.14 -1.98
C THR A 106 -14.07 -9.91 -2.17
N SER A 107 -14.39 -9.21 -1.09
CA SER A 107 -15.06 -7.91 -1.08
C SER A 107 -14.23 -6.92 -0.25
N TRP A 108 -14.49 -5.63 -0.42
CA TRP A 108 -13.79 -4.60 0.37
C TRP A 108 -13.97 -4.78 1.87
N SER A 109 -15.14 -5.21 2.32
CA SER A 109 -15.44 -5.51 3.73
C SER A 109 -14.65 -6.72 4.26
N ASN A 110 -14.42 -7.73 3.42
CA ASN A 110 -13.75 -8.98 3.81
C ASN A 110 -12.28 -9.04 3.44
N LEU A 111 -11.76 -8.06 2.67
CA LEU A 111 -10.42 -8.08 2.10
C LEU A 111 -9.34 -8.51 3.12
N MET A 112 -9.30 -7.87 4.28
CA MET A 112 -8.27 -8.15 5.29
C MET A 112 -8.42 -9.54 5.93
N ASN A 113 -9.64 -10.04 6.10
CA ASN A 113 -9.88 -11.35 6.69
C ASN A 113 -9.55 -12.47 5.69
N ASP A 114 -10.02 -12.33 4.45
CA ASP A 114 -9.73 -13.29 3.40
C ASP A 114 -8.23 -13.32 3.05
N PHE A 115 -7.60 -12.16 2.95
CA PHE A 115 -6.17 -12.06 2.69
C PHE A 115 -5.34 -12.81 3.73
N VAL A 116 -5.55 -12.51 5.02
CA VAL A 116 -4.78 -13.14 6.11
C VAL A 116 -5.00 -14.65 6.15
N ALA A 117 -6.21 -15.11 5.84
CA ALA A 117 -6.57 -16.52 5.94
C ALA A 117 -6.20 -17.35 4.69
N LYS A 118 -6.21 -16.76 3.48
CA LYS A 118 -6.26 -17.54 2.24
C LYS A 118 -5.18 -17.19 1.22
N CYS A 119 -4.58 -15.99 1.27
CA CYS A 119 -3.81 -15.46 0.15
C CYS A 119 -2.36 -15.17 0.52
N ASP A 120 -1.51 -15.14 -0.49
CA ASP A 120 -0.09 -14.80 -0.39
C ASP A 120 0.15 -13.31 -0.67
N VAL A 121 -0.73 -12.74 -1.48
CA VAL A 121 -0.74 -11.32 -1.87
C VAL A 121 -2.18 -10.87 -2.07
N ALA A 122 -2.48 -9.60 -1.78
CA ALA A 122 -3.73 -9.00 -2.24
C ALA A 122 -3.43 -7.79 -3.13
N VAL A 123 -4.13 -7.74 -4.26
CA VAL A 123 -3.99 -6.75 -5.32
C VAL A 123 -5.34 -6.16 -5.72
N GLY A 124 -5.37 -5.14 -6.56
CA GLY A 124 -6.60 -4.55 -7.08
C GLY A 124 -6.83 -3.12 -6.58
N GLY A 125 -5.84 -2.26 -6.69
CA GLY A 125 -5.94 -0.85 -6.28
C GLY A 125 -6.03 -0.66 -4.77
N VAL A 126 -5.34 -1.51 -4.00
CA VAL A 126 -5.42 -1.49 -2.54
C VAL A 126 -4.75 -0.23 -2.00
N SER A 127 -5.53 0.67 -1.38
CA SER A 127 -4.98 1.87 -0.74
C SER A 127 -4.21 1.51 0.53
N THR A 128 -3.04 2.13 0.71
CA THR A 128 -2.25 2.03 1.94
C THR A 128 -2.97 2.71 3.10
N THR A 129 -3.05 2.04 4.23
CA THR A 129 -3.59 2.61 5.47
C THR A 129 -2.90 2.01 6.68
N LEU A 130 -2.75 2.80 7.74
CA LEU A 130 -2.16 2.31 8.99
C LEU A 130 -2.98 1.19 9.64
N ASP A 131 -4.31 1.17 9.44
CA ASP A 131 -5.16 0.09 9.97
C ASP A 131 -4.90 -1.25 9.27
N ARG A 132 -4.71 -1.24 7.95
CA ARG A 132 -4.27 -2.42 7.21
C ARG A 132 -2.85 -2.82 7.59
N GLN A 133 -1.95 -1.84 7.77
CA GLN A 133 -0.54 -2.06 8.17
C GLN A 133 -0.41 -2.77 9.53
N LYS A 134 -1.36 -2.61 10.45
CA LYS A 134 -1.38 -3.36 11.72
C LYS A 134 -1.49 -4.87 11.50
N ARG A 135 -2.08 -5.30 10.39
CA ARG A 135 -2.40 -6.71 10.09
C ARG A 135 -1.62 -7.31 8.92
N ALA A 136 -0.99 -6.48 8.10
CA ALA A 136 -0.27 -6.87 6.90
C ALA A 136 0.95 -6.00 6.68
N PHE A 137 1.90 -6.42 5.86
CA PHE A 137 2.86 -5.53 5.23
C PHE A 137 2.26 -4.97 3.94
N PHE A 138 2.83 -3.88 3.47
CA PHE A 138 2.64 -3.37 2.13
C PHE A 138 3.96 -3.47 1.35
N THR A 139 3.88 -3.61 0.03
CA THR A 139 5.00 -3.32 -0.85
C THR A 139 5.36 -1.83 -0.80
N ALA A 140 6.48 -1.46 -1.41
CA ALA A 140 6.69 -0.08 -1.83
C ALA A 140 5.47 0.39 -2.67
N PRO A 141 4.99 1.63 -2.47
CA PRO A 141 3.87 2.16 -3.25
C PRO A 141 4.20 2.18 -4.74
N TYR A 142 3.27 1.73 -5.58
CA TYR A 142 3.45 1.74 -7.02
C TYR A 142 2.74 2.90 -7.73
N MET A 143 1.77 3.54 -7.06
CA MET A 143 1.01 4.67 -7.62
C MET A 143 0.59 5.62 -6.49
N GLU A 144 0.78 6.91 -6.71
CA GLU A 144 0.13 7.96 -5.92
C GLU A 144 -1.29 8.15 -6.41
N ASP A 145 -2.18 8.47 -5.49
CA ASP A 145 -3.60 8.66 -5.73
C ASP A 145 -4.19 9.57 -4.64
N GLY A 146 -5.51 9.70 -4.56
CA GLY A 146 -6.14 10.47 -3.50
C GLY A 146 -7.64 10.63 -3.69
N LYS A 147 -8.34 11.02 -2.63
CA LYS A 147 -9.79 11.13 -2.63
C LYS A 147 -10.26 12.40 -3.33
N THR A 148 -11.00 12.25 -4.41
CA THR A 148 -11.60 13.36 -5.18
C THR A 148 -13.05 13.07 -5.54
N PRO A 149 -13.89 14.10 -5.70
CA PRO A 149 -15.28 13.91 -6.08
C PRO A 149 -15.44 13.52 -7.55
N ILE A 150 -16.46 12.71 -7.84
CA ILE A 150 -17.02 12.52 -9.17
C ILE A 150 -18.52 12.81 -9.12
N VAL A 151 -19.01 13.61 -10.06
CA VAL A 151 -20.37 14.15 -10.09
C VAL A 151 -20.89 14.23 -11.53
N ARG A 152 -22.16 14.53 -11.73
CA ARG A 152 -22.63 14.95 -13.05
C ARG A 152 -21.90 16.22 -13.50
N CYS A 153 -21.53 16.32 -14.77
CA CYS A 153 -20.73 17.44 -15.30
C CYS A 153 -21.37 18.82 -15.05
N GLY A 154 -22.70 18.92 -15.05
CA GLY A 154 -23.41 20.17 -14.72
C GLY A 154 -23.35 20.57 -13.23
N ASP A 155 -22.81 19.71 -12.38
CA ASP A 155 -22.77 19.93 -10.92
C ASP A 155 -21.35 20.14 -10.37
N VAL A 156 -20.31 20.19 -11.24
CA VAL A 156 -18.90 20.30 -10.83
C VAL A 156 -18.65 21.44 -9.85
N ASP A 157 -19.20 22.64 -10.10
CA ASP A 157 -19.02 23.81 -9.24
C ASP A 157 -19.68 23.70 -7.85
N LYS A 158 -20.61 22.75 -7.69
CA LYS A 158 -21.34 22.56 -6.43
C LYS A 158 -20.61 21.72 -5.42
N TYR A 159 -19.55 20.98 -5.85
CA TYR A 159 -18.90 19.93 -5.02
C TYR A 159 -17.38 20.06 -5.01
N GLN A 160 -16.87 21.28 -5.00
CA GLN A 160 -15.44 21.60 -5.03
C GLN A 160 -14.74 21.42 -3.66
N THR A 161 -15.49 21.42 -2.56
CA THR A 161 -14.94 21.38 -1.20
C THR A 161 -15.69 20.39 -0.32
N VAL A 162 -15.01 19.91 0.73
CA VAL A 162 -15.63 19.09 1.77
C VAL A 162 -16.89 19.77 2.33
N ALA A 163 -16.83 21.06 2.61
CA ALA A 163 -17.97 21.81 3.16
C ALA A 163 -19.17 21.89 2.21
N GLN A 164 -18.96 21.89 0.90
CA GLN A 164 -20.06 21.87 -0.07
C GLN A 164 -20.71 20.49 -0.18
N ILE A 165 -19.94 19.41 0.07
CA ILE A 165 -20.44 18.04 0.05
C ILE A 165 -21.12 17.68 1.38
N ASP A 166 -20.55 18.11 2.49
CA ASP A 166 -21.07 17.83 3.84
C ASP A 166 -22.30 18.69 4.18
N GLN A 167 -23.38 18.52 3.42
CA GLN A 167 -24.64 19.24 3.59
C GLN A 167 -25.81 18.27 3.72
N PRO A 168 -26.81 18.54 4.59
CA PRO A 168 -27.92 17.62 4.83
C PRO A 168 -28.76 17.25 3.59
N LYS A 169 -28.68 18.04 2.54
CA LYS A 169 -29.41 17.79 1.27
C LYS A 169 -28.59 17.04 0.23
N VAL A 170 -27.29 16.87 0.45
CA VAL A 170 -26.39 16.19 -0.49
C VAL A 170 -26.42 14.69 -0.24
N ARG A 171 -26.66 13.93 -1.31
CA ARG A 171 -26.69 12.47 -1.31
C ARG A 171 -25.32 11.95 -1.76
N THR A 172 -24.51 11.55 -0.77
CA THR A 172 -23.18 10.98 -1.00
C THR A 172 -23.29 9.46 -1.08
N ILE A 173 -22.87 8.86 -2.21
CA ILE A 173 -22.94 7.41 -2.41
C ILE A 173 -21.57 6.77 -2.20
N VAL A 174 -21.55 5.59 -1.57
CA VAL A 174 -20.33 4.83 -1.28
C VAL A 174 -20.54 3.33 -1.43
N ASN A 175 -19.49 2.61 -1.81
CA ASN A 175 -19.43 1.17 -1.67
C ASN A 175 -18.96 0.81 -0.24
N PRO A 176 -19.66 -0.10 0.47
CA PRO A 176 -19.35 -0.41 1.87
C PRO A 176 -18.05 -1.19 2.05
N GLY A 177 -17.38 -0.98 3.20
CA GLY A 177 -16.19 -1.71 3.67
C GLY A 177 -14.86 -1.14 3.20
N GLY A 178 -14.84 -0.19 2.25
CA GLY A 178 -13.63 0.38 1.67
C GLY A 178 -13.14 1.67 2.35
N THR A 179 -12.10 2.26 1.75
CA THR A 179 -11.57 3.56 2.18
C THR A 179 -12.50 4.71 1.81
N ASN A 180 -13.32 4.55 0.76
CA ASN A 180 -14.29 5.56 0.33
C ASN A 180 -15.38 5.76 1.38
N GLU A 181 -15.94 4.67 1.90
CA GLU A 181 -16.93 4.72 2.99
C GLU A 181 -16.35 5.37 4.25
N ARG A 182 -15.13 4.95 4.66
CA ARG A 182 -14.48 5.55 5.83
C ARG A 182 -14.24 7.05 5.66
N PHE A 183 -13.78 7.46 4.47
CA PHE A 183 -13.60 8.86 4.14
C PHE A 183 -14.93 9.63 4.24
N ALA A 184 -15.99 9.12 3.63
CA ALA A 184 -17.30 9.77 3.65
C ALA A 184 -17.85 9.89 5.07
N LYS A 185 -17.79 8.83 5.88
CA LYS A 185 -18.24 8.85 7.29
C LYS A 185 -17.44 9.83 8.14
N GLN A 186 -16.16 10.03 7.84
CA GLN A 186 -15.30 10.94 8.57
C GLN A 186 -15.50 12.42 8.18
N PHE A 187 -15.62 12.69 6.89
CA PHE A 187 -15.58 14.06 6.36
C PHE A 187 -16.94 14.61 5.94
N PHE A 188 -17.95 13.75 5.81
CA PHE A 188 -19.31 14.14 5.42
C PHE A 188 -20.38 13.64 6.41
N PRO A 189 -20.20 13.89 7.73
CA PRO A 189 -21.13 13.38 8.75
C PRO A 189 -22.54 13.95 8.64
N HIS A 190 -22.75 15.09 7.95
CA HIS A 190 -24.05 15.73 7.77
C HIS A 190 -24.72 15.37 6.45
N SER A 191 -23.99 14.84 5.47
CA SER A 191 -24.57 14.43 4.18
C SER A 191 -25.44 13.17 4.33
N GLN A 192 -26.34 12.97 3.36
CA GLN A 192 -27.13 11.73 3.28
C GLN A 192 -26.26 10.63 2.67
N LEU A 193 -25.67 9.79 3.52
CA LEU A 193 -24.82 8.69 3.06
C LEU A 193 -25.69 7.54 2.54
N ILE A 194 -25.50 7.17 1.26
CA ILE A 194 -26.15 6.05 0.59
C ILE A 194 -25.11 4.93 0.42
N GLU A 195 -25.30 3.81 1.12
CA GLU A 195 -24.50 2.60 0.91
C GLU A 195 -25.04 1.82 -0.28
N TYR A 196 -24.18 1.58 -1.29
CA TYR A 196 -24.52 0.84 -2.50
C TYR A 196 -23.50 -0.28 -2.72
N PRO A 197 -23.90 -1.55 -2.59
CA PRO A 197 -22.93 -2.66 -2.54
C PRO A 197 -22.29 -3.01 -3.89
N ASP A 198 -22.91 -2.65 -5.03
CA ASP A 198 -22.36 -2.90 -6.35
C ASP A 198 -21.45 -1.75 -6.82
N ASN A 199 -20.16 -1.91 -6.63
CA ASN A 199 -19.15 -0.90 -6.99
C ASN A 199 -19.00 -0.71 -8.51
N VAL A 200 -19.49 -1.64 -9.32
CA VAL A 200 -19.43 -1.54 -10.80
C VAL A 200 -20.49 -0.59 -11.34
N THR A 201 -21.71 -0.67 -10.79
CA THR A 201 -22.86 0.12 -11.25
C THR A 201 -23.11 1.40 -10.42
N ILE A 202 -22.29 1.66 -9.39
CA ILE A 202 -22.45 2.80 -8.47
C ILE A 202 -22.44 4.16 -9.21
N PHE A 203 -21.60 4.30 -10.24
CA PHE A 203 -21.50 5.53 -11.03
C PHE A 203 -22.78 5.85 -11.81
N LYS A 204 -23.51 4.81 -12.21
CA LYS A 204 -24.81 4.98 -12.86
C LYS A 204 -25.83 5.61 -11.92
N GLN A 205 -25.74 5.36 -10.61
CA GLN A 205 -26.64 5.97 -9.63
C GLN A 205 -26.52 7.51 -9.60
N ILE A 206 -25.31 8.03 -9.86
CA ILE A 206 -25.07 9.48 -9.97
C ILE A 206 -25.68 10.02 -11.27
N LEU A 207 -25.46 9.33 -12.40
CA LEU A 207 -26.05 9.71 -13.68
C LEU A 207 -27.56 9.73 -13.67
N ASP A 208 -28.19 8.72 -13.08
CA ASP A 208 -29.64 8.58 -12.98
C ASP A 208 -30.27 9.54 -11.94
N GLY A 209 -29.46 10.32 -11.20
CA GLY A 209 -29.93 11.27 -10.20
C GLY A 209 -30.37 10.65 -8.88
N HIS A 210 -30.04 9.38 -8.62
CA HIS A 210 -30.29 8.71 -7.34
C HIS A 210 -29.31 9.15 -6.27
N ALA A 211 -28.11 9.60 -6.66
CA ALA A 211 -27.08 10.20 -5.81
C ALA A 211 -26.55 11.49 -6.46
N ASP A 212 -25.82 12.29 -5.70
CA ASP A 212 -25.28 13.56 -6.18
C ASP A 212 -23.77 13.48 -6.40
N VAL A 213 -23.05 12.80 -5.51
CA VAL A 213 -21.59 12.74 -5.51
C VAL A 213 -21.11 11.40 -4.94
N MET A 214 -20.02 10.91 -5.50
CA MET A 214 -19.14 9.92 -4.86
C MET A 214 -17.77 10.53 -4.69
N VAL A 215 -17.12 10.29 -3.55
CA VAL A 215 -15.72 10.62 -3.36
C VAL A 215 -14.91 9.32 -3.35
N THR A 216 -14.08 9.17 -4.36
CA THR A 216 -13.24 8.00 -4.58
C THR A 216 -11.85 8.42 -5.04
N ASP A 217 -11.01 7.47 -5.44
CA ASP A 217 -9.63 7.77 -5.84
C ASP A 217 -9.59 8.48 -7.20
N ALA A 218 -8.67 9.43 -7.37
CA ALA A 218 -8.55 10.28 -8.55
C ALA A 218 -8.41 9.47 -9.84
N SER A 219 -7.60 8.40 -9.81
CA SER A 219 -7.43 7.48 -10.94
C SER A 219 -8.75 6.84 -11.39
N GLU A 220 -9.60 6.46 -10.45
CA GLU A 220 -10.93 5.91 -10.76
C GLU A 220 -11.84 6.98 -11.33
N THR A 221 -11.89 8.19 -10.75
CA THR A 221 -12.74 9.27 -11.26
C THR A 221 -12.40 9.66 -12.69
N LEU A 222 -11.10 9.70 -13.04
CA LEU A 222 -10.64 9.96 -14.40
C LEU A 222 -11.06 8.87 -15.38
N LEU A 223 -10.95 7.59 -14.99
CA LEU A 223 -11.43 6.50 -15.83
C LEU A 223 -12.96 6.54 -15.98
N GLN A 224 -13.69 6.73 -14.88
CA GLN A 224 -15.14 6.74 -14.91
C GLN A 224 -15.71 7.92 -15.72
N GLN A 225 -15.03 9.05 -15.74
CA GLN A 225 -15.36 10.17 -16.62
C GLN A 225 -15.25 9.78 -18.11
N LYS A 226 -14.24 8.97 -18.49
CA LYS A 226 -14.09 8.45 -19.86
C LYS A 226 -15.17 7.43 -20.22
N LEU A 227 -15.48 6.53 -19.27
CA LEU A 227 -16.43 5.42 -19.50
C LEU A 227 -17.89 5.84 -19.43
N ASN A 228 -18.21 6.92 -18.72
CA ASN A 228 -19.57 7.38 -18.45
C ASN A 228 -19.75 8.83 -18.90
N PRO A 229 -20.08 9.09 -20.18
CA PRO A 229 -20.39 10.44 -20.64
C PRO A 229 -21.46 11.09 -19.76
N GLY A 230 -21.17 12.30 -19.26
CA GLY A 230 -22.02 13.01 -18.30
C GLY A 230 -21.50 13.01 -16.88
N LEU A 231 -20.50 12.18 -16.53
CA LEU A 231 -19.75 12.28 -15.29
C LEU A 231 -18.45 13.07 -15.47
N CYS A 232 -18.11 13.87 -14.47
CA CYS A 232 -16.89 14.67 -14.43
C CYS A 232 -16.17 14.48 -13.10
N SER A 233 -14.86 14.21 -13.17
CA SER A 233 -13.93 14.31 -12.05
C SER A 233 -13.77 15.77 -11.66
N VAL A 234 -13.82 16.10 -10.37
CA VAL A 234 -13.90 17.51 -9.96
C VAL A 234 -12.53 18.18 -9.89
N HIS A 235 -11.55 17.60 -9.22
CA HIS A 235 -10.18 18.15 -9.14
C HIS A 235 -9.17 17.02 -8.87
N PRO A 236 -8.97 16.11 -9.84
CA PRO A 236 -8.16 14.90 -9.65
C PRO A 236 -6.68 15.18 -9.38
N ASP A 237 -6.19 16.35 -9.76
CA ASP A 237 -4.82 16.84 -9.52
C ASP A 237 -4.63 17.45 -8.12
N ARG A 238 -5.71 17.69 -7.37
CA ARG A 238 -5.70 18.23 -6.01
C ARG A 238 -6.72 17.51 -5.13
N PRO A 239 -6.50 16.22 -4.83
CA PRO A 239 -7.44 15.43 -4.05
C PRO A 239 -7.59 15.99 -2.63
N PHE A 240 -8.73 15.72 -1.99
CA PHE A 240 -9.00 16.10 -0.60
C PHE A 240 -8.05 15.41 0.39
N GLN A 241 -7.57 14.24 0.04
CA GLN A 241 -6.69 13.44 0.86
C GLN A 241 -5.67 12.73 -0.03
N PHE A 242 -4.40 12.81 0.35
CA PHE A 242 -3.34 11.99 -0.24
C PHE A 242 -3.62 10.50 -0.03
N GLY A 243 -3.26 9.70 -1.01
CA GLY A 243 -3.34 8.24 -0.98
C GLY A 243 -2.27 7.60 -1.85
N GLU A 244 -2.04 6.33 -1.60
CA GLU A 244 -1.12 5.50 -2.37
C GLU A 244 -1.73 4.13 -2.58
N LYS A 245 -1.31 3.46 -3.67
CA LYS A 245 -1.63 2.07 -3.95
C LYS A 245 -0.41 1.19 -3.74
N ALA A 246 -0.61 0.07 -3.05
CA ALA A 246 0.40 -0.95 -2.82
C ALA A 246 -0.25 -2.33 -2.66
N TYR A 247 0.53 -3.39 -2.77
CA TYR A 247 0.03 -4.75 -2.54
C TYR A 247 0.15 -5.12 -1.07
N LEU A 248 -0.84 -5.88 -0.55
CA LEU A 248 -0.78 -6.44 0.79
C LEU A 248 0.04 -7.73 0.78
N LEU A 249 0.92 -7.86 1.75
CA LEU A 249 1.78 -9.01 1.98
C LEU A 249 1.64 -9.50 3.43
N PRO A 250 1.84 -10.80 3.71
CA PRO A 250 1.77 -11.34 5.07
C PRO A 250 2.68 -10.59 6.03
N ARG A 251 2.11 -10.20 7.16
CA ARG A 251 2.85 -9.47 8.20
C ARG A 251 4.00 -10.32 8.75
N GLY A 252 5.20 -9.73 8.81
CA GLY A 252 6.39 -10.36 9.36
C GLY A 252 7.20 -11.18 8.36
N ASP A 253 6.69 -11.41 7.15
CA ASP A 253 7.41 -12.14 6.10
C ASP A 253 8.27 -11.19 5.27
N VAL A 254 9.46 -10.90 5.79
CA VAL A 254 10.41 -9.99 5.16
C VAL A 254 10.97 -10.57 3.86
N ALA A 255 11.21 -11.88 3.79
CA ALA A 255 11.76 -12.51 2.60
C ALA A 255 10.79 -12.39 1.42
N TRP A 256 9.50 -12.66 1.66
CA TRP A 256 8.46 -12.48 0.64
C TRP A 256 8.29 -11.01 0.24
N GLN A 257 8.28 -10.08 1.21
CA GLN A 257 8.19 -8.66 0.94
C GLN A 257 9.35 -8.18 0.07
N GLN A 258 10.59 -8.53 0.40
CA GLN A 258 11.76 -8.14 -0.38
C GLN A 258 11.73 -8.69 -1.80
N TYR A 259 11.24 -9.93 -1.99
CA TYR A 259 11.09 -10.49 -3.33
C TYR A 259 10.09 -9.69 -4.17
N VAL A 260 8.91 -9.39 -3.61
CA VAL A 260 7.86 -8.64 -4.34
C VAL A 260 8.30 -7.21 -4.61
N ASP A 261 8.94 -6.55 -3.66
CA ASP A 261 9.48 -5.19 -3.84
C ASP A 261 10.58 -5.16 -4.91
N GLN A 262 11.47 -6.16 -4.94
CA GLN A 262 12.50 -6.25 -5.97
C GLN A 262 11.90 -6.52 -7.36
N TRP A 263 10.91 -7.43 -7.46
CA TRP A 263 10.18 -7.65 -8.69
C TRP A 263 9.50 -6.36 -9.19
N LEU A 264 8.79 -5.65 -8.30
CA LEU A 264 8.10 -4.40 -8.64
C LEU A 264 9.09 -3.31 -9.11
N HIS A 265 10.24 -3.20 -8.43
CA HIS A 265 11.32 -2.31 -8.83
C HIS A 265 11.82 -2.63 -10.25
N LEU A 266 12.07 -3.90 -10.56
CA LEU A 266 12.50 -4.33 -11.89
C LEU A 266 11.43 -4.08 -12.95
N ALA A 267 10.15 -4.40 -12.67
CA ALA A 267 9.05 -4.13 -13.59
C ALA A 267 8.94 -2.64 -13.94
N ARG A 268 9.13 -1.75 -12.95
CA ARG A 268 9.16 -0.30 -13.18
C ARG A 268 10.39 0.14 -13.98
N SER A 269 11.56 -0.37 -13.64
CA SER A 269 12.84 0.03 -14.26
C SER A 269 12.98 -0.45 -15.71
N THR A 270 12.38 -1.58 -16.05
CA THR A 270 12.39 -2.14 -17.42
C THR A 270 11.27 -1.59 -18.32
N GLY A 271 10.34 -0.80 -17.77
CA GLY A 271 9.20 -0.26 -18.49
C GLY A 271 7.99 -1.21 -18.57
N GLU A 272 8.06 -2.43 -18.03
CA GLU A 272 6.95 -3.39 -18.01
C GLU A 272 5.73 -2.80 -17.27
N PHE A 273 5.96 -2.22 -16.10
CA PHE A 273 4.91 -1.56 -15.32
C PHE A 273 4.21 -0.46 -16.14
N GLN A 274 4.99 0.39 -16.81
CA GLN A 274 4.42 1.49 -17.61
C GLN A 274 3.63 0.95 -18.82
N ALA A 275 4.10 -0.11 -19.47
CA ALA A 275 3.38 -0.75 -20.57
C ALA A 275 2.02 -1.30 -20.12
N VAL A 276 1.94 -1.90 -18.94
CA VAL A 276 0.68 -2.37 -18.36
C VAL A 276 -0.25 -1.20 -18.03
N VAL A 277 0.25 -0.16 -17.38
CA VAL A 277 -0.55 1.04 -17.06
C VAL A 277 -1.09 1.69 -18.33
N ASP A 278 -0.27 1.83 -19.36
CA ASP A 278 -0.66 2.43 -20.65
C ASP A 278 -1.76 1.61 -21.35
N LYS A 279 -1.70 0.29 -21.28
CA LYS A 279 -2.72 -0.61 -21.84
C LYS A 279 -4.13 -0.32 -21.25
N TRP A 280 -4.21 0.08 -19.98
CA TRP A 280 -5.48 0.23 -19.28
C TRP A 280 -5.96 1.68 -19.15
N LEU A 281 -5.06 2.67 -19.21
CA LEU A 281 -5.38 4.08 -18.99
C LEU A 281 -5.37 4.94 -20.26
N LYS A 282 -4.68 4.53 -21.31
CA LYS A 282 -4.65 5.23 -22.61
C LYS A 282 -5.70 4.67 -23.57
#